data_53cbe90f2adc464e336ed254c0d7839c
#
_entry.id   53cbe90f2adc464e336ed254c0d7839c
#
_cell.length_a   1.000
_cell.length_b   1.000
_cell.length_c   1.000
_cell.angle_alpha   90.00
_cell.angle_beta   90.00
_cell.angle_gamma   90.00
#
_symmetry.space_group_name_H-M   'P 1'
#
loop_
_entity.id
_entity.type
_entity.pdbx_description
1 polymer ?
#
loop_
_entity_poly.entity_id
_entity_poly.type
_entity_poly.pdbx_seq_one_letter_code
_entity_poly.pdbx_strand_id
1 'polypeptide(L)'
;MSTYDDADDTELEFFEEPETLESPRRPRRRIRPGGGGNGPRRPAPPPPGAVALARLAGFVALAIAVVVGLVFWVGSCQGKSRHDEYASYMTSVRGIAQDSARTGAAFANALGSPNLSLTSLQAKLDLWSRQQQEAYNEALRLRPPATLQSAHQEVLAALQLRAIGLAGLSTALAQAGSKPSSDVAAELAKQAQALAASDLVWTDLFHVPATETLTRLGVTGVIAPPSTFVANPEVISATSFGTVYDRLKSTTTGGKVTGLHGSALVKTEAVAGGAVKQLSTSTPNTVDVSANLVFRVTFADSGNFQEVKIPVTLTVNVSGKDVTKKTKIVPSILSQHQQTVAFGNLDLPPAAFGANAHVHVEIGKVPGEKRVDNTRATYPVFFSLSSSG
;
A
#
# COMPACT_ATOMS: atom_id res chain seq x y z
N MET A 1 12.13 -55.92 19.70
CA MET A 1 12.48 -56.19 21.10
C MET A 1 12.07 -54.97 21.91
N SER A 2 11.11 -55.21 22.71
CA SER A 2 10.59 -54.68 23.98
C SER A 2 9.80 -53.37 23.81
N THR A 3 8.51 -53.43 23.69
CA THR A 3 7.35 -53.37 24.64
C THR A 3 7.63 -52.58 25.92
N TYR A 4 6.84 -51.53 26.13
CA TYR A 4 6.06 -51.38 27.36
C TYR A 4 4.89 -50.39 27.12
N ASP A 5 3.69 -50.96 27.34
CA ASP A 5 2.42 -50.34 27.69
C ASP A 5 2.53 -49.58 29.02
N ASP A 6 1.78 -48.53 29.20
CA ASP A 6 0.96 -48.40 30.41
C ASP A 6 -0.14 -47.36 30.14
N ALA A 7 -1.36 -47.88 30.22
CA ALA A 7 -2.61 -47.16 30.32
C ALA A 7 -2.81 -46.70 31.77
N ASP A 8 -3.28 -45.50 32.00
CA ASP A 8 -3.83 -45.09 33.28
C ASP A 8 -5.26 -44.56 33.08
N ASP A 9 -6.20 -45.48 33.42
CA ASP A 9 -7.63 -45.25 33.54
C ASP A 9 -7.91 -44.42 34.80
N THR A 10 -8.49 -43.26 34.69
CA THR A 10 -9.12 -42.55 35.81
C THR A 10 -10.63 -42.60 35.66
N GLU A 11 -11.21 -43.48 36.48
CA GLU A 11 -12.64 -43.67 36.70
C GLU A 11 -13.33 -42.37 37.19
N LEU A 12 -14.45 -42.06 36.57
CA LEU A 12 -15.37 -41.00 37.00
C LEU A 12 -16.35 -41.60 38.01
N GLU A 13 -16.28 -41.18 39.28
CA GLU A 13 -17.25 -41.51 40.30
C GLU A 13 -18.60 -40.84 40.06
N PHE A 14 -19.62 -41.66 40.07
CA PHE A 14 -21.05 -41.35 40.02
C PHE A 14 -21.52 -40.76 41.35
N PHE A 15 -22.22 -39.65 41.33
CA PHE A 15 -22.96 -39.12 42.46
C PHE A 15 -24.28 -39.86 42.63
N GLU A 16 -24.46 -40.53 43.77
CA GLU A 16 -25.72 -41.19 44.25
C GLU A 16 -26.75 -40.09 44.61
N GLU A 17 -28.00 -40.36 44.24
CA GLU A 17 -29.21 -39.63 44.68
C GLU A 17 -29.57 -40.06 46.11
N PRO A 18 -30.00 -39.18 47.03
CA PRO A 18 -30.62 -39.61 48.29
C PRO A 18 -32.13 -39.69 48.15
N GLU A 19 -32.59 -40.80 48.75
CA GLU A 19 -33.95 -41.31 48.85
C GLU A 19 -34.99 -40.36 49.45
N THR A 20 -36.21 -40.55 48.97
CA THR A 20 -37.46 -39.96 49.45
C THR A 20 -37.82 -40.44 50.82
N LEU A 21 -38.18 -39.53 51.71
CA LEU A 21 -38.88 -39.84 52.96
C LEU A 21 -40.29 -39.22 53.05
N GLU A 22 -41.18 -40.08 53.47
CA GLU A 22 -42.63 -39.98 53.47
C GLU A 22 -43.21 -38.82 54.27
N SER A 23 -44.45 -38.46 53.88
CA SER A 23 -45.38 -37.59 54.58
C SER A 23 -46.07 -38.27 55.82
N PRO A 24 -46.45 -37.51 56.83
CA PRO A 24 -47.59 -37.88 57.63
C PRO A 24 -48.75 -36.89 57.59
N ARG A 25 -49.88 -37.50 57.71
CA ARG A 25 -51.26 -37.07 57.51
C ARG A 25 -51.74 -35.96 58.45
N ARG A 26 -52.81 -35.27 57.94
CA ARG A 26 -53.68 -34.27 58.59
C ARG A 26 -54.42 -34.82 59.86
N PRO A 27 -54.97 -33.83 60.61
CA PRO A 27 -56.38 -33.97 60.97
C PRO A 27 -57.22 -32.71 60.62
N ARG A 28 -58.46 -32.99 60.24
CA ARG A 28 -59.56 -32.06 59.95
C ARG A 28 -60.08 -31.42 61.25
N ARG A 29 -60.44 -30.10 61.17
CA ARG A 29 -61.41 -29.53 62.12
C ARG A 29 -62.36 -28.55 61.49
N ARG A 30 -63.59 -28.96 61.47
CA ARG A 30 -64.90 -28.33 61.53
C ARG A 30 -65.13 -26.85 61.31
N ILE A 31 -66.08 -26.68 60.49
CA ILE A 31 -66.83 -25.46 60.15
C ILE A 31 -67.77 -25.05 61.33
N ARG A 32 -67.93 -23.76 61.55
CA ARG A 32 -69.12 -23.18 62.15
C ARG A 32 -69.38 -21.79 61.50
N PRO A 33 -70.64 -21.47 61.17
CA PRO A 33 -70.97 -20.19 60.45
C PRO A 33 -71.44 -19.12 61.44
N GLY A 34 -71.38 -17.90 61.01
CA GLY A 34 -72.10 -16.81 61.66
C GLY A 34 -71.60 -15.42 61.41
N GLY A 35 -72.43 -14.59 60.78
CA GLY A 35 -72.59 -13.19 61.12
C GLY A 35 -72.01 -12.17 60.19
N GLY A 36 -72.85 -11.50 59.49
CA GLY A 36 -72.57 -10.38 58.58
C GLY A 36 -72.08 -9.10 59.29
N GLY A 37 -71.43 -8.26 58.51
CA GLY A 37 -71.01 -6.90 58.86
C GLY A 37 -70.34 -6.26 57.68
N ASN A 38 -71.08 -5.36 56.99
CA ASN A 38 -70.55 -4.50 55.94
C ASN A 38 -69.68 -3.41 56.55
N GLY A 39 -68.35 -3.55 56.41
CA GLY A 39 -67.38 -2.48 56.69
C GLY A 39 -66.41 -2.36 55.53
N PRO A 40 -65.83 -1.16 55.25
CA PRO A 40 -64.93 -0.96 54.11
C PRO A 40 -63.75 -1.87 54.26
N ARG A 41 -63.52 -2.72 53.26
CA ARG A 41 -62.39 -3.67 53.20
C ARG A 41 -61.09 -2.95 53.11
N ARG A 42 -60.34 -2.91 54.19
CA ARG A 42 -58.89 -2.63 54.15
C ARG A 42 -58.21 -3.73 53.32
N PRO A 43 -57.29 -3.38 52.41
CA PRO A 43 -56.53 -4.41 51.69
C PRO A 43 -55.82 -5.32 52.71
N ALA A 44 -56.01 -6.60 52.58
CA ALA A 44 -55.35 -7.58 53.42
C ALA A 44 -53.83 -7.47 53.31
N PRO A 45 -53.07 -7.52 54.40
CA PRO A 45 -51.61 -7.56 54.31
C PRO A 45 -51.19 -8.82 53.54
N PRO A 46 -50.24 -8.72 52.63
CA PRO A 46 -49.74 -9.88 51.88
C PRO A 46 -49.26 -10.98 52.86
N PRO A 47 -49.46 -12.24 52.54
CA PRO A 47 -49.03 -13.35 53.41
C PRO A 47 -47.53 -13.24 53.66
N PRO A 48 -47.03 -13.53 54.88
CA PRO A 48 -45.63 -13.31 55.28
C PRO A 48 -44.58 -14.03 54.37
N GLY A 49 -45.01 -15.02 53.59
CA GLY A 49 -44.18 -15.67 52.59
C GLY A 49 -44.00 -14.90 51.28
N ALA A 50 -44.98 -14.05 50.88
CA ALA A 50 -44.93 -13.35 49.61
C ALA A 50 -43.88 -12.22 49.61
N VAL A 51 -43.68 -11.55 50.73
CA VAL A 51 -42.65 -10.49 50.89
C VAL A 51 -41.25 -11.10 50.91
N ALA A 52 -41.09 -12.28 51.52
CA ALA A 52 -39.80 -12.99 51.49
C ALA A 52 -39.44 -13.49 50.06
N LEU A 53 -40.43 -14.03 49.33
CA LEU A 53 -40.25 -14.40 47.91
C LEU A 53 -39.98 -13.21 47.02
N ALA A 54 -40.64 -12.08 47.18
CA ALA A 54 -40.37 -10.87 46.43
C ALA A 54 -38.97 -10.30 46.69
N ARG A 55 -38.51 -10.34 47.94
CA ARG A 55 -37.12 -9.96 48.30
C ARG A 55 -36.09 -10.90 47.69
N LEU A 56 -36.33 -12.23 47.75
CA LEU A 56 -35.45 -13.22 47.15
C LEU A 56 -35.38 -13.03 45.63
N ALA A 57 -36.51 -12.84 44.96
CA ALA A 57 -36.56 -12.54 43.52
C ALA A 57 -35.85 -11.22 43.17
N GLY A 58 -35.97 -10.20 44.02
CA GLY A 58 -35.22 -8.94 43.87
C GLY A 58 -33.71 -9.13 44.02
N PHE A 59 -33.27 -9.93 44.99
CA PHE A 59 -31.82 -10.21 45.12
C PHE A 59 -31.29 -11.05 43.97
N VAL A 60 -32.02 -12.01 43.46
CA VAL A 60 -31.63 -12.81 42.28
C VAL A 60 -31.58 -11.96 41.04
N ALA A 61 -32.58 -11.10 40.82
CA ALA A 61 -32.56 -10.15 39.69
C ALA A 61 -31.39 -9.16 39.77
N LEU A 62 -31.10 -8.65 40.97
CA LEU A 62 -29.94 -7.78 41.20
C LEU A 62 -28.61 -8.50 40.93
N ALA A 63 -28.48 -9.74 41.42
CA ALA A 63 -27.29 -10.55 41.18
C ALA A 63 -27.08 -10.82 39.67
N ILE A 64 -28.14 -11.15 38.94
CA ILE A 64 -28.08 -11.34 37.50
C ILE A 64 -27.71 -10.03 36.81
N ALA A 65 -28.30 -8.89 37.20
CA ALA A 65 -27.97 -7.58 36.62
C ALA A 65 -26.50 -7.19 36.88
N VAL A 66 -25.96 -7.48 38.06
CA VAL A 66 -24.55 -7.26 38.39
C VAL A 66 -23.64 -8.17 37.57
N VAL A 67 -23.96 -9.44 37.41
CA VAL A 67 -23.19 -10.38 36.59
C VAL A 67 -23.22 -9.96 35.12
N VAL A 68 -24.39 -9.62 34.59
CA VAL A 68 -24.52 -9.10 33.21
C VAL A 68 -23.77 -7.80 33.05
N GLY A 69 -23.88 -6.87 33.98
CA GLY A 69 -23.13 -5.62 34.00
C GLY A 69 -21.61 -5.83 34.03
N LEU A 70 -21.13 -6.76 34.83
CA LEU A 70 -19.70 -7.14 34.90
C LEU A 70 -19.24 -7.79 33.62
N VAL A 71 -20.02 -8.68 32.99
CA VAL A 71 -19.68 -9.29 31.70
C VAL A 71 -19.60 -8.24 30.58
N PHE A 72 -20.55 -7.31 30.54
CA PHE A 72 -20.50 -6.18 29.59
C PHE A 72 -19.33 -5.23 29.85
N TRP A 73 -19.04 -4.93 31.11
CA TRP A 73 -17.93 -4.04 31.48
C TRP A 73 -16.56 -4.66 31.18
N VAL A 74 -16.36 -5.93 31.51
CA VAL A 74 -15.14 -6.69 31.19
C VAL A 74 -15.00 -6.83 29.65
N GLY A 75 -16.08 -7.13 28.93
CA GLY A 75 -16.08 -7.20 27.47
C GLY A 75 -15.72 -5.87 26.79
N SER A 76 -16.22 -4.75 27.30
CA SER A 76 -15.90 -3.40 26.79
C SER A 76 -14.45 -2.99 27.06
N CYS A 77 -13.91 -3.31 28.25
CA CYS A 77 -12.51 -3.03 28.57
C CYS A 77 -11.56 -3.92 27.76
N GLN A 78 -11.86 -5.19 27.57
CA GLN A 78 -11.05 -6.09 26.75
C GLN A 78 -11.06 -5.70 25.28
N GLY A 79 -12.18 -5.22 24.74
CA GLY A 79 -12.29 -4.77 23.36
C GLY A 79 -11.42 -3.55 23.06
N LYS A 80 -11.43 -2.56 23.94
CA LYS A 80 -10.56 -1.36 23.82
C LYS A 80 -9.09 -1.73 23.95
N SER A 81 -8.71 -2.49 24.97
CA SER A 81 -7.32 -2.90 25.18
C SER A 81 -6.77 -3.70 23.99
N ARG A 82 -7.58 -4.58 23.41
CA ARG A 82 -7.20 -5.35 22.21
C ARG A 82 -7.03 -4.46 20.99
N HIS A 83 -8.00 -3.58 20.72
CA HIS A 83 -7.89 -2.63 19.60
C HIS A 83 -6.63 -1.79 19.70
N ASP A 84 -6.32 -1.25 20.86
CA ASP A 84 -5.17 -0.39 21.09
C ASP A 84 -3.83 -1.13 20.91
N GLU A 85 -3.77 -2.41 21.28
CA GLU A 85 -2.62 -3.28 21.05
C GLU A 85 -2.33 -3.44 19.55
N TYR A 86 -3.34 -3.80 18.74
CA TYR A 86 -3.18 -3.93 17.29
C TYR A 86 -2.88 -2.59 16.63
N ALA A 87 -3.55 -1.51 17.03
CA ALA A 87 -3.34 -0.17 16.49
C ALA A 87 -1.91 0.34 16.75
N SER A 88 -1.41 0.15 17.97
CA SER A 88 -0.05 0.52 18.36
C SER A 88 0.99 -0.26 17.55
N TYR A 89 0.83 -1.59 17.46
CA TYR A 89 1.72 -2.43 16.67
C TYR A 89 1.73 -2.03 15.19
N MET A 90 0.55 -1.88 14.55
CA MET A 90 0.45 -1.50 13.14
C MET A 90 0.95 -0.08 12.87
N THR A 91 0.86 0.82 13.84
CA THR A 91 1.44 2.16 13.74
C THR A 91 2.96 2.11 13.73
N SER A 92 3.57 1.30 14.58
CA SER A 92 5.02 1.09 14.59
C SER A 92 5.52 0.45 13.29
N VAL A 93 4.85 -0.61 12.82
CA VAL A 93 5.19 -1.25 11.53
C VAL A 93 5.01 -0.26 10.37
N ARG A 94 4.03 0.63 10.43
CA ARG A 94 3.81 1.66 9.40
C ARG A 94 4.98 2.64 9.30
N GLY A 95 5.54 3.07 10.42
CA GLY A 95 6.75 3.90 10.44
C GLY A 95 7.89 3.22 9.69
N ILE A 96 8.20 1.99 10.06
CA ILE A 96 9.24 1.16 9.43
C ILE A 96 8.96 0.95 7.93
N ALA A 97 7.72 0.65 7.57
CA ALA A 97 7.28 0.45 6.19
C ALA A 97 7.52 1.68 5.30
N GLN A 98 7.16 2.86 5.82
CA GLN A 98 7.32 4.12 5.10
C GLN A 98 8.78 4.50 4.92
N ASP A 99 9.61 4.31 5.94
CA ASP A 99 11.03 4.61 5.89
C ASP A 99 11.75 3.69 4.90
N SER A 100 11.41 2.41 4.92
CA SER A 100 11.92 1.44 3.97
C SER A 100 11.49 1.76 2.53
N ALA A 101 10.21 2.09 2.30
CA ALA A 101 9.72 2.50 0.99
C ALA A 101 10.40 3.78 0.46
N ARG A 102 10.66 4.76 1.35
CA ARG A 102 11.45 5.96 0.99
C ARG A 102 12.86 5.61 0.54
N THR A 103 13.50 4.65 1.20
CA THR A 103 14.81 4.14 0.80
C THR A 103 14.75 3.50 -0.59
N GLY A 104 13.73 2.70 -0.89
CA GLY A 104 13.49 2.13 -2.22
C GLY A 104 13.31 3.19 -3.31
N ALA A 105 12.52 4.22 -3.02
CA ALA A 105 12.36 5.35 -3.93
C ALA A 105 13.67 6.12 -4.16
N ALA A 106 14.48 6.32 -3.12
CA ALA A 106 15.80 6.95 -3.22
C ALA A 106 16.76 6.10 -4.05
N PHE A 107 16.72 4.79 -3.91
CA PHE A 107 17.49 3.84 -4.72
C PHE A 107 17.11 3.95 -6.21
N ALA A 108 15.84 3.87 -6.56
CA ALA A 108 15.37 4.00 -7.94
C ALA A 108 15.74 5.36 -8.54
N ASN A 109 15.58 6.46 -7.78
CA ASN A 109 15.96 7.80 -8.21
C ASN A 109 17.48 7.94 -8.44
N ALA A 110 18.30 7.28 -7.62
CA ALA A 110 19.74 7.30 -7.80
C ALA A 110 20.16 6.57 -9.08
N LEU A 111 19.60 5.41 -9.37
CA LEU A 111 19.85 4.69 -10.61
C LEU A 111 19.48 5.54 -11.84
N GLY A 112 18.44 6.37 -11.76
CA GLY A 112 18.05 7.30 -12.79
C GLY A 112 18.86 8.63 -12.81
N SER A 113 19.86 8.83 -11.95
CA SER A 113 20.58 10.11 -11.86
C SER A 113 21.70 10.22 -12.91
N PRO A 114 21.70 11.26 -13.76
CA PRO A 114 22.71 11.40 -14.82
C PRO A 114 24.13 11.69 -14.30
N ASN A 115 24.24 12.32 -13.12
CA ASN A 115 25.52 12.77 -12.55
C ASN A 115 26.01 11.85 -11.41
N LEU A 116 25.51 10.61 -11.34
CA LEU A 116 25.93 9.65 -10.34
C LEU A 116 27.29 9.07 -10.71
N SER A 117 28.24 9.09 -9.77
CA SER A 117 29.51 8.38 -9.92
C SER A 117 29.43 6.97 -9.29
N LEU A 118 30.31 6.08 -9.71
CA LEU A 118 30.41 4.72 -9.17
C LEU A 118 30.62 4.74 -7.64
N THR A 119 31.56 5.57 -7.18
CA THR A 119 31.86 5.72 -5.74
C THR A 119 30.66 6.28 -4.96
N SER A 120 29.94 7.24 -5.54
CA SER A 120 28.72 7.77 -4.91
C SER A 120 27.61 6.74 -4.83
N LEU A 121 27.43 5.91 -5.85
CA LEU A 121 26.42 4.85 -5.82
C LEU A 121 26.78 3.79 -4.76
N GLN A 122 28.04 3.36 -4.70
CA GLN A 122 28.51 2.43 -3.66
C GLN A 122 28.24 2.97 -2.25
N ALA A 123 28.67 4.20 -1.97
CA ALA A 123 28.44 4.82 -0.67
C ALA A 123 26.93 4.92 -0.30
N LYS A 124 26.07 5.19 -1.30
CA LYS A 124 24.62 5.20 -1.10
C LYS A 124 24.05 3.81 -0.82
N LEU A 125 24.49 2.79 -1.55
CA LEU A 125 24.07 1.41 -1.33
C LEU A 125 24.46 0.92 0.07
N ASP A 126 25.68 1.23 0.52
CA ASP A 126 26.14 0.92 1.88
C ASP A 126 25.32 1.65 2.95
N LEU A 127 24.99 2.92 2.71
CA LEU A 127 24.13 3.68 3.63
C LEU A 127 22.74 3.06 3.69
N TRP A 128 22.11 2.78 2.56
CA TRP A 128 20.76 2.23 2.50
C TRP A 128 20.70 0.80 3.05
N SER A 129 21.74 -0.01 2.83
CA SER A 129 21.83 -1.34 3.45
C SER A 129 21.82 -1.23 4.98
N ARG A 130 22.62 -0.31 5.55
CA ARG A 130 22.61 -0.05 7.00
C ARG A 130 21.25 0.46 7.48
N GLN A 131 20.61 1.35 6.75
CA GLN A 131 19.25 1.83 7.10
C GLN A 131 18.23 0.69 7.13
N GLN A 132 18.30 -0.25 6.18
CA GLN A 132 17.41 -1.43 6.20
C GLN A 132 17.76 -2.38 7.36
N GLN A 133 19.04 -2.51 7.71
CA GLN A 133 19.46 -3.27 8.88
C GLN A 133 18.98 -2.63 10.19
N GLU A 134 18.98 -1.31 10.28
CA GLU A 134 18.41 -0.56 11.42
C GLU A 134 16.90 -0.76 11.51
N ALA A 135 16.19 -0.68 10.36
CA ALA A 135 14.76 -0.96 10.28
C ALA A 135 14.43 -2.40 10.72
N TYR A 136 15.25 -3.38 10.34
CA TYR A 136 15.15 -4.76 10.82
C TYR A 136 15.35 -4.85 12.34
N ASN A 137 16.38 -4.19 12.88
CA ASN A 137 16.64 -4.17 14.31
C ASN A 137 15.55 -3.44 15.11
N GLU A 138 14.93 -2.42 14.54
CA GLU A 138 13.77 -1.75 15.13
C GLU A 138 12.55 -2.69 15.15
N ALA A 139 12.28 -3.36 14.03
CA ALA A 139 11.22 -4.34 13.95
C ALA A 139 11.41 -5.49 14.97
N LEU A 140 12.62 -5.99 15.17
CA LEU A 140 12.93 -7.03 16.18
C LEU A 140 12.54 -6.63 17.62
N ARG A 141 12.49 -5.33 17.92
CA ARG A 141 12.11 -4.84 19.27
C ARG A 141 10.61 -4.74 19.45
N LEU A 142 9.85 -4.80 18.37
CA LEU A 142 8.40 -4.74 18.45
C LEU A 142 7.85 -6.01 19.11
N ARG A 143 6.74 -5.83 19.81
CA ARG A 143 5.99 -6.94 20.42
C ARG A 143 4.70 -7.14 19.64
N PRO A 144 4.66 -8.02 18.66
CA PRO A 144 3.44 -8.28 17.91
C PRO A 144 2.40 -8.95 18.79
N PRO A 145 1.10 -8.66 18.60
CA PRO A 145 0.03 -9.46 19.15
C PRO A 145 0.21 -10.94 18.77
N ALA A 146 -0.15 -11.87 19.65
CA ALA A 146 0.12 -13.30 19.45
C ALA A 146 -0.38 -13.84 18.10
N THR A 147 -1.54 -13.36 17.62
CA THR A 147 -2.12 -13.75 16.33
C THR A 147 -1.40 -13.20 15.11
N LEU A 148 -0.51 -12.21 15.28
CA LEU A 148 0.29 -11.60 14.21
C LEU A 148 1.76 -12.00 14.29
N GLN A 149 2.13 -12.92 15.18
CA GLN A 149 3.53 -13.28 15.39
C GLN A 149 4.18 -13.91 14.14
N SER A 150 3.47 -14.79 13.41
CA SER A 150 3.96 -15.33 12.14
C SER A 150 4.11 -14.24 11.07
N ALA A 151 3.10 -13.40 10.91
CA ALA A 151 3.15 -12.28 9.97
C ALA A 151 4.29 -11.29 10.31
N HIS A 152 4.61 -11.09 11.60
CA HIS A 152 5.73 -10.26 12.01
C HIS A 152 7.09 -10.84 11.57
N GLN A 153 7.26 -12.17 11.56
CA GLN A 153 8.48 -12.79 11.05
C GLN A 153 8.70 -12.45 9.56
N GLU A 154 7.62 -12.30 8.80
CA GLU A 154 7.70 -11.91 7.39
C GLU A 154 8.10 -10.44 7.21
N VAL A 155 7.71 -9.56 8.12
CA VAL A 155 8.25 -8.17 8.16
C VAL A 155 9.77 -8.20 8.33
N LEU A 156 10.27 -9.02 9.26
CA LEU A 156 11.70 -9.18 9.49
C LEU A 156 12.40 -9.76 8.27
N ALA A 157 11.85 -10.80 7.66
CA ALA A 157 12.39 -11.42 6.45
C ALA A 157 12.46 -10.42 5.28
N ALA A 158 11.42 -9.64 5.05
CA ALA A 158 11.41 -8.64 3.99
C ALA A 158 12.47 -7.56 4.21
N LEU A 159 12.61 -7.03 5.42
CA LEU A 159 13.64 -6.03 5.74
C LEU A 159 15.06 -6.58 5.61
N GLN A 160 15.27 -7.83 6.01
CA GLN A 160 16.55 -8.52 5.85
C GLN A 160 16.90 -8.71 4.37
N LEU A 161 15.95 -9.12 3.53
CA LEU A 161 16.14 -9.24 2.09
C LEU A 161 16.51 -7.89 1.45
N ARG A 162 15.92 -6.78 1.89
CA ARG A 162 16.27 -5.43 1.44
C ARG A 162 17.72 -5.07 1.83
N ALA A 163 18.10 -5.32 3.07
CA ALA A 163 19.46 -5.06 3.54
C ALA A 163 20.49 -5.88 2.77
N ILE A 164 20.27 -7.20 2.61
CA ILE A 164 21.16 -8.12 1.88
C ILE A 164 21.25 -7.75 0.40
N GLY A 165 20.13 -7.44 -0.25
CA GLY A 165 20.11 -7.05 -1.65
C GLY A 165 20.93 -5.79 -1.92
N LEU A 166 20.78 -4.76 -1.08
CA LEU A 166 21.56 -3.52 -1.20
C LEU A 166 23.05 -3.74 -0.92
N ALA A 167 23.41 -4.54 0.10
CA ALA A 167 24.80 -4.90 0.38
C ALA A 167 25.41 -5.72 -0.76
N GLY A 168 24.65 -6.65 -1.33
CA GLY A 168 25.06 -7.44 -2.49
C GLY A 168 25.33 -6.56 -3.72
N LEU A 169 24.47 -5.58 -3.99
CA LEU A 169 24.68 -4.60 -5.06
C LEU A 169 25.97 -3.79 -4.84
N SER A 170 26.22 -3.31 -3.63
CA SER A 170 27.46 -2.59 -3.29
C SER A 170 28.69 -3.46 -3.53
N THR A 171 28.65 -4.71 -3.05
CA THR A 171 29.74 -5.68 -3.23
C THR A 171 29.97 -6.00 -4.71
N ALA A 172 28.92 -6.22 -5.48
CA ALA A 172 29.03 -6.49 -6.92
C ALA A 172 29.67 -5.32 -7.68
N LEU A 173 29.32 -4.08 -7.34
CA LEU A 173 29.95 -2.89 -7.90
C LEU A 173 31.42 -2.77 -7.49
N ALA A 174 31.77 -3.05 -6.23
CA ALA A 174 33.17 -3.05 -5.77
C ALA A 174 34.02 -4.07 -6.52
N GLN A 175 33.45 -5.21 -6.88
CA GLN A 175 34.10 -6.29 -7.61
C GLN A 175 34.04 -6.16 -9.13
N ALA A 176 33.40 -5.11 -9.64
CA ALA A 176 33.20 -4.91 -11.07
C ALA A 176 34.53 -4.78 -11.84
N GLY A 177 35.46 -3.95 -11.34
CA GLY A 177 36.82 -3.81 -11.89
C GLY A 177 36.82 -3.62 -13.41
N SER A 178 37.59 -4.46 -14.11
CA SER A 178 37.69 -4.50 -15.56
C SER A 178 36.71 -5.47 -16.25
N LYS A 179 35.77 -6.04 -15.51
CA LYS A 179 34.78 -7.00 -16.06
C LYS A 179 33.96 -6.35 -17.19
N PRO A 180 33.48 -7.16 -18.17
CA PRO A 180 32.51 -6.71 -19.16
C PRO A 180 31.25 -6.16 -18.49
N SER A 181 30.66 -5.12 -19.06
CA SER A 181 29.43 -4.52 -18.50
C SER A 181 28.26 -5.49 -18.43
N SER A 182 28.16 -6.43 -19.36
CA SER A 182 27.16 -7.48 -19.35
C SER A 182 27.23 -8.38 -18.11
N ASP A 183 28.46 -8.74 -17.72
CA ASP A 183 28.69 -9.65 -16.57
C ASP A 183 28.39 -8.93 -15.25
N VAL A 184 28.81 -7.67 -15.15
CA VAL A 184 28.49 -6.81 -14.01
C VAL A 184 26.98 -6.59 -13.91
N ALA A 185 26.31 -6.31 -15.03
CA ALA A 185 24.87 -6.12 -15.10
C ALA A 185 24.09 -7.36 -14.66
N ALA A 186 24.53 -8.54 -15.10
CA ALA A 186 23.92 -9.82 -14.69
C ALA A 186 24.07 -10.07 -13.18
N GLU A 187 25.25 -9.79 -12.62
CA GLU A 187 25.50 -9.95 -11.19
C GLU A 187 24.68 -8.93 -10.37
N LEU A 188 24.60 -7.68 -10.80
CA LEU A 188 23.75 -6.66 -10.14
C LEU A 188 22.29 -7.07 -10.17
N ALA A 189 21.77 -7.55 -11.31
CA ALA A 189 20.39 -8.02 -11.41
C ALA A 189 20.11 -9.20 -10.48
N LYS A 190 21.05 -10.13 -10.36
CA LYS A 190 20.97 -11.25 -9.43
C LYS A 190 20.88 -10.79 -7.97
N GLN A 191 21.71 -9.83 -7.55
CA GLN A 191 21.65 -9.29 -6.20
C GLN A 191 20.35 -8.53 -5.94
N ALA A 192 19.85 -7.81 -6.94
CA ALA A 192 18.61 -7.06 -6.84
C ALA A 192 17.34 -7.95 -6.76
N GLN A 193 17.42 -9.23 -7.10
CA GLN A 193 16.29 -10.17 -6.93
C GLN A 193 15.83 -10.24 -5.47
N ALA A 194 16.75 -10.09 -4.50
CA ALA A 194 16.38 -10.03 -3.09
C ALA A 194 15.45 -8.84 -2.77
N LEU A 195 15.65 -7.71 -3.46
CA LEU A 195 14.78 -6.52 -3.30
C LEU A 195 13.38 -6.80 -3.84
N ALA A 196 13.25 -7.42 -5.01
CA ALA A 196 11.95 -7.81 -5.56
C ALA A 196 11.25 -8.87 -4.69
N ALA A 197 12.01 -9.88 -4.23
CA ALA A 197 11.49 -10.91 -3.32
C ALA A 197 10.98 -10.30 -2.01
N SER A 198 11.63 -9.24 -1.49
CA SER A 198 11.18 -8.56 -0.28
C SER A 198 9.79 -7.94 -0.42
N ASP A 199 9.44 -7.46 -1.61
CA ASP A 199 8.12 -6.86 -1.86
C ASP A 199 7.03 -7.93 -1.91
N LEU A 200 7.35 -9.10 -2.48
CA LEU A 200 6.46 -10.26 -2.46
C LEU A 200 6.22 -10.76 -1.03
N VAL A 201 7.30 -10.92 -0.24
CA VAL A 201 7.20 -11.31 1.18
C VAL A 201 6.37 -10.31 1.96
N TRP A 202 6.62 -9.00 1.79
CA TRP A 202 5.84 -7.98 2.48
C TRP A 202 4.36 -8.01 2.09
N THR A 203 4.06 -8.14 0.81
CA THR A 203 2.68 -8.07 0.32
C THR A 203 1.92 -9.34 0.64
N ASP A 204 2.44 -10.51 0.26
CA ASP A 204 1.69 -11.76 0.27
C ASP A 204 1.79 -12.50 1.61
N LEU A 205 2.88 -12.32 2.35
CA LEU A 205 3.11 -13.06 3.60
C LEU A 205 2.89 -12.20 4.85
N PHE A 206 2.97 -10.85 4.75
CA PHE A 206 2.64 -9.96 5.87
C PHE A 206 1.33 -9.21 5.65
N HIS A 207 1.26 -8.34 4.62
CA HIS A 207 0.16 -7.37 4.48
C HIS A 207 -1.19 -8.05 4.30
N VAL A 208 -1.31 -9.03 3.42
CA VAL A 208 -2.55 -9.77 3.16
C VAL A 208 -2.96 -10.59 4.39
N PRO A 209 -2.13 -11.47 4.97
CA PRO A 209 -2.52 -12.27 6.14
C PRO A 209 -2.81 -11.44 7.39
N ALA A 210 -2.08 -10.33 7.60
CA ALA A 210 -2.34 -9.43 8.72
C ALA A 210 -3.70 -8.72 8.55
N THR A 211 -4.03 -8.27 7.33
CA THR A 211 -5.34 -7.65 7.02
C THR A 211 -6.49 -8.63 7.24
N GLU A 212 -6.35 -9.87 6.78
CA GLU A 212 -7.34 -10.92 6.99
C GLU A 212 -7.53 -11.24 8.49
N THR A 213 -6.43 -11.27 9.24
CA THR A 213 -6.46 -11.51 10.68
C THR A 213 -7.17 -10.37 11.41
N LEU A 214 -6.88 -9.10 11.09
CA LEU A 214 -7.58 -7.94 11.65
C LEU A 214 -9.09 -8.00 11.35
N THR A 215 -9.45 -8.33 10.12
CA THR A 215 -10.86 -8.47 9.68
C THR A 215 -11.57 -9.58 10.45
N ARG A 216 -10.97 -10.76 10.54
CA ARG A 216 -11.52 -11.92 11.26
C ARG A 216 -11.73 -11.65 12.76
N LEU A 217 -10.86 -10.83 13.36
CA LEU A 217 -10.95 -10.43 14.77
C LEU A 217 -11.89 -9.26 15.02
N GLY A 218 -12.47 -8.66 13.97
CA GLY A 218 -13.35 -7.50 14.07
C GLY A 218 -12.61 -6.22 14.52
N VAL A 219 -11.29 -6.13 14.32
CA VAL A 219 -10.49 -4.94 14.65
C VAL A 219 -10.68 -3.92 13.51
N THR A 220 -11.59 -2.98 13.71
CA THR A 220 -11.94 -1.95 12.70
C THR A 220 -11.05 -0.73 12.82
N GLY A 221 -10.77 -0.06 11.68
CA GLY A 221 -9.96 1.18 11.66
C GLY A 221 -8.45 0.97 11.78
N VAL A 222 -7.98 -0.26 11.97
CA VAL A 222 -6.56 -0.62 11.97
C VAL A 222 -6.22 -1.26 10.63
N ILE A 223 -5.17 -0.75 9.96
CA ILE A 223 -4.78 -1.19 8.62
C ILE A 223 -3.34 -1.70 8.68
N ALA A 224 -3.11 -2.91 8.17
CA ALA A 224 -1.78 -3.43 7.94
C ALA A 224 -1.08 -2.56 6.86
N PRO A 225 0.12 -2.01 7.12
CA PRO A 225 0.75 -1.09 6.19
C PRO A 225 1.31 -1.81 4.96
N PRO A 226 1.08 -1.30 3.73
CA PRO A 226 1.81 -1.74 2.57
C PRO A 226 3.25 -1.17 2.59
N SER A 227 4.18 -1.86 1.93
CA SER A 227 5.53 -1.36 1.69
C SER A 227 6.09 -1.95 0.41
N THR A 228 6.38 -1.09 -0.55
CA THR A 228 7.00 -1.46 -1.82
C THR A 228 8.38 -0.81 -1.91
N PHE A 229 9.42 -1.61 -2.10
CA PHE A 229 10.79 -1.14 -2.25
C PHE A 229 11.15 -0.91 -3.72
N VAL A 230 10.71 -1.82 -4.60
CA VAL A 230 10.92 -1.77 -6.05
C VAL A 230 9.60 -1.51 -6.76
N ALA A 231 9.25 -0.23 -6.94
CA ALA A 231 7.98 0.15 -7.58
C ALA A 231 7.92 -0.22 -9.07
N ASN A 232 9.07 -0.29 -9.75
CA ASN A 232 9.18 -0.73 -11.14
C ASN A 232 10.26 -1.81 -11.27
N PRO A 233 9.89 -3.09 -11.49
CA PRO A 233 10.84 -4.19 -11.65
C PRO A 233 11.84 -4.01 -12.80
N GLU A 234 11.51 -3.25 -13.84
CA GLU A 234 12.42 -3.01 -14.96
C GLU A 234 13.70 -2.29 -14.53
N VAL A 235 13.63 -1.45 -13.48
CA VAL A 235 14.76 -0.68 -12.97
C VAL A 235 15.88 -1.60 -12.45
N ILE A 236 15.54 -2.80 -11.99
CA ILE A 236 16.48 -3.81 -11.47
C ILE A 236 16.79 -4.92 -12.48
N SER A 237 16.44 -4.75 -13.75
CA SER A 237 16.77 -5.69 -14.82
C SER A 237 18.27 -5.62 -15.19
N ALA A 238 18.80 -6.69 -15.76
CA ALA A 238 20.19 -6.71 -16.26
C ALA A 238 20.42 -5.63 -17.33
N THR A 239 19.42 -5.37 -18.20
CA THR A 239 19.49 -4.30 -19.21
C THR A 239 19.65 -2.93 -18.57
N SER A 240 18.81 -2.62 -17.57
CA SER A 240 18.88 -1.35 -16.84
C SER A 240 20.20 -1.19 -16.10
N PHE A 241 20.68 -2.22 -15.40
CA PHE A 241 21.97 -2.18 -14.72
C PHE A 241 23.14 -2.05 -15.69
N GLY A 242 23.09 -2.67 -16.86
CA GLY A 242 24.11 -2.49 -17.91
C GLY A 242 24.24 -1.03 -18.31
N THR A 243 23.09 -0.40 -18.61
CA THR A 243 23.03 1.03 -18.97
C THR A 243 23.54 1.93 -17.84
N VAL A 244 23.12 1.66 -16.61
CA VAL A 244 23.59 2.41 -15.43
C VAL A 244 25.09 2.26 -15.26
N TYR A 245 25.62 1.05 -15.34
CA TYR A 245 27.04 0.78 -15.16
C TYR A 245 27.90 1.41 -16.25
N ASP A 246 27.51 1.35 -17.53
CA ASP A 246 28.21 2.02 -18.63
C ASP A 246 28.26 3.53 -18.44
N ARG A 247 27.17 4.13 -17.98
CA ARG A 247 27.12 5.56 -17.62
C ARG A 247 28.07 5.89 -16.47
N LEU A 248 28.12 5.06 -15.42
CA LEU A 248 29.01 5.25 -14.28
C LEU A 248 30.49 5.16 -14.69
N LYS A 249 30.84 4.22 -15.59
CA LYS A 249 32.21 4.12 -16.15
C LYS A 249 32.59 5.37 -16.93
N SER A 250 31.72 5.90 -17.76
CA SER A 250 32.01 7.09 -18.56
C SER A 250 32.21 8.35 -17.71
N THR A 251 31.51 8.48 -16.59
CA THR A 251 31.72 9.61 -15.66
C THR A 251 33.04 9.49 -14.89
N THR A 252 33.50 8.29 -14.59
CA THR A 252 34.78 8.06 -13.86
C THR A 252 36.02 8.31 -14.72
N THR A 253 35.92 8.07 -16.04
CA THR A 253 37.05 8.25 -16.98
C THR A 253 37.15 9.65 -17.57
N GLY A 254 36.30 10.60 -17.14
CA GLY A 254 36.27 11.97 -17.72
C GLY A 254 35.85 11.99 -19.19
N GLY A 255 35.32 10.89 -19.69
CA GLY A 255 34.89 10.73 -21.07
C GLY A 255 33.61 11.52 -21.35
N LYS A 256 33.52 12.09 -22.55
CA LYS A 256 32.25 12.56 -23.14
C LYS A 256 31.27 11.40 -23.09
N VAL A 257 29.98 11.70 -22.80
CA VAL A 257 28.88 10.73 -22.91
C VAL A 257 29.02 9.99 -24.25
N THR A 258 29.45 8.73 -24.22
CA THR A 258 29.71 7.92 -25.42
C THR A 258 28.47 7.10 -25.69
N GLY A 259 27.94 7.19 -26.90
CA GLY A 259 26.76 6.47 -27.34
C GLY A 259 25.82 7.35 -28.13
N LEU A 260 24.81 6.72 -28.71
CA LEU A 260 23.72 7.42 -29.38
C LEU A 260 22.63 7.70 -28.33
N HIS A 261 22.48 8.96 -28.00
CA HIS A 261 21.44 9.47 -27.12
C HIS A 261 20.42 10.25 -27.92
N GLY A 262 19.15 10.12 -27.61
CA GLY A 262 18.11 10.90 -28.26
C GLY A 262 16.72 10.42 -27.97
N SER A 263 15.79 11.34 -28.08
CA SER A 263 14.37 11.07 -28.02
C SER A 263 13.69 11.49 -29.33
N ALA A 264 12.55 10.87 -29.64
CA ALA A 264 11.76 11.20 -30.81
C ALA A 264 10.28 11.26 -30.46
N LEU A 265 9.61 12.34 -30.82
CA LEU A 265 8.16 12.42 -30.75
C LEU A 265 7.55 11.49 -31.79
N VAL A 266 6.72 10.54 -31.36
CA VAL A 266 6.08 9.55 -32.21
C VAL A 266 4.70 10.04 -32.66
N LYS A 267 3.85 10.44 -31.71
CA LYS A 267 2.49 10.92 -31.97
C LYS A 267 1.96 11.76 -30.80
N THR A 268 0.99 12.59 -31.10
CA THR A 268 0.16 13.25 -30.11
C THR A 268 -1.30 12.97 -30.43
N GLU A 269 -2.08 12.60 -29.43
CA GLU A 269 -3.48 12.25 -29.54
C GLU A 269 -4.31 13.12 -28.59
N ALA A 270 -5.48 13.59 -29.04
CA ALA A 270 -6.51 14.17 -28.19
C ALA A 270 -7.54 13.10 -27.86
N VAL A 271 -7.88 12.95 -26.57
CA VAL A 271 -8.89 12.03 -26.06
C VAL A 271 -9.96 12.85 -25.38
N ALA A 272 -11.17 12.80 -25.94
CA ALA A 272 -12.34 13.53 -25.44
C ALA A 272 -13.58 12.64 -25.53
N GLY A 273 -14.36 12.54 -24.46
CA GLY A 273 -15.60 11.74 -24.44
C GLY A 273 -15.44 10.29 -24.86
N GLY A 274 -14.26 9.68 -24.65
CA GLY A 274 -13.92 8.31 -25.06
C GLY A 274 -13.41 8.20 -26.53
N ALA A 275 -13.54 9.24 -27.36
CA ALA A 275 -12.98 9.26 -28.70
C ALA A 275 -11.48 9.61 -28.66
N VAL A 276 -10.68 8.91 -29.47
CA VAL A 276 -9.23 9.17 -29.61
C VAL A 276 -8.97 9.69 -31.02
N LYS A 277 -8.35 10.86 -31.10
CA LYS A 277 -7.97 11.48 -32.38
C LYS A 277 -6.48 11.79 -32.38
N GLN A 278 -5.74 11.20 -33.31
CA GLN A 278 -4.35 11.57 -33.55
C GLN A 278 -4.28 12.94 -34.22
N LEU A 279 -3.40 13.80 -33.72
CA LEU A 279 -3.23 15.16 -34.26
C LEU A 279 -2.30 15.16 -35.47
N SER A 280 -2.67 15.96 -36.46
CA SER A 280 -1.87 16.24 -37.67
C SER A 280 -1.15 17.58 -37.52
N THR A 281 0.11 17.64 -37.91
CA THR A 281 0.88 18.89 -37.94
C THR A 281 0.60 19.72 -39.19
N SER A 282 0.05 19.09 -40.25
CA SER A 282 -0.16 19.72 -41.56
C SER A 282 -1.59 20.18 -41.81
N THR A 283 -2.55 19.65 -41.07
CA THR A 283 -3.97 19.98 -41.25
C THR A 283 -4.58 20.43 -39.92
N PRO A 284 -5.56 21.35 -39.92
CA PRO A 284 -6.26 21.74 -38.71
C PRO A 284 -6.97 20.56 -38.04
N ASN A 285 -6.84 20.47 -36.74
CA ASN A 285 -7.44 19.40 -35.93
C ASN A 285 -8.63 19.96 -35.14
N THR A 286 -9.84 19.52 -35.42
CA THR A 286 -10.97 19.82 -34.52
C THR A 286 -10.91 18.90 -33.31
N VAL A 287 -10.90 19.47 -32.12
CA VAL A 287 -10.86 18.77 -30.84
C VAL A 287 -12.06 19.18 -30.02
N ASP A 288 -12.92 18.23 -29.70
CA ASP A 288 -14.08 18.47 -28.84
C ASP A 288 -13.62 18.62 -27.39
N VAL A 289 -14.00 19.75 -26.78
CA VAL A 289 -13.66 20.00 -25.39
C VAL A 289 -14.73 19.41 -24.49
N SER A 290 -14.36 18.41 -23.75
CA SER A 290 -15.13 17.83 -22.66
C SER A 290 -14.41 18.05 -21.33
N ALA A 291 -15.10 17.89 -20.22
CA ALA A 291 -14.50 17.97 -18.89
C ALA A 291 -13.30 17.00 -18.71
N ASN A 292 -13.24 15.97 -19.55
CA ASN A 292 -12.21 14.94 -19.51
C ASN A 292 -11.24 14.99 -20.71
N LEU A 293 -11.05 16.17 -21.32
CA LEU A 293 -10.08 16.30 -22.41
C LEU A 293 -8.67 16.02 -21.90
N VAL A 294 -8.00 15.04 -22.55
CA VAL A 294 -6.63 14.65 -22.28
C VAL A 294 -5.83 14.61 -23.56
N PHE A 295 -4.66 15.24 -23.59
CA PHE A 295 -3.67 15.01 -24.65
C PHE A 295 -2.73 13.90 -24.22
N ARG A 296 -2.53 12.91 -25.10
CA ARG A 296 -1.56 11.83 -24.94
C ARG A 296 -0.39 12.08 -25.89
N VAL A 297 0.80 12.24 -25.31
CA VAL A 297 2.04 12.42 -26.04
C VAL A 297 2.83 11.12 -25.96
N THR A 298 3.02 10.46 -27.10
CA THR A 298 3.86 9.25 -27.20
C THR A 298 5.20 9.64 -27.82
N PHE A 299 6.26 9.27 -27.15
CA PHE A 299 7.63 9.47 -27.63
C PHE A 299 8.44 8.18 -27.47
N ALA A 300 9.52 8.05 -28.21
CA ALA A 300 10.44 6.91 -28.16
C ALA A 300 11.83 7.39 -27.73
N ASP A 301 12.56 6.53 -27.05
CA ASP A 301 14.00 6.62 -26.98
C ASP A 301 14.58 6.10 -28.31
N SER A 302 15.20 6.99 -29.06
CA SER A 302 15.84 6.68 -30.35
C SER A 302 17.34 6.39 -30.22
N GLY A 303 17.85 6.41 -28.97
CA GLY A 303 19.24 6.11 -28.64
C GLY A 303 19.47 4.61 -28.38
N ASN A 304 20.71 4.28 -28.04
CA ASN A 304 21.10 2.92 -27.58
C ASN A 304 21.26 2.84 -26.07
N PHE A 305 20.95 3.91 -25.35
CA PHE A 305 21.04 3.98 -23.90
C PHE A 305 19.72 4.42 -23.32
N GLN A 306 19.43 3.94 -22.13
CA GLN A 306 18.28 4.39 -21.36
C GLN A 306 18.38 5.89 -21.08
N GLU A 307 17.35 6.62 -21.40
CA GLU A 307 17.26 8.03 -21.07
C GLU A 307 16.52 8.23 -19.74
N VAL A 308 16.89 9.27 -19.01
CA VAL A 308 16.37 9.53 -17.66
C VAL A 308 15.97 10.99 -17.48
N LYS A 309 14.96 11.22 -16.60
CA LYS A 309 14.45 12.56 -16.26
C LYS A 309 14.08 13.39 -17.48
N ILE A 310 13.38 12.78 -18.43
CA ILE A 310 12.98 13.45 -19.68
C ILE A 310 11.78 14.35 -19.38
N PRO A 311 11.90 15.68 -19.50
CA PRO A 311 10.77 16.57 -19.38
C PRO A 311 9.96 16.54 -20.69
N VAL A 312 8.67 16.29 -20.57
CA VAL A 312 7.70 16.40 -21.67
C VAL A 312 6.81 17.60 -21.37
N THR A 313 6.80 18.57 -22.25
CA THR A 313 6.04 19.81 -22.08
C THR A 313 4.96 19.91 -23.15
N LEU A 314 3.75 20.23 -22.71
CA LEU A 314 2.62 20.58 -23.57
C LEU A 314 2.23 22.03 -23.30
N THR A 315 2.17 22.84 -24.37
CA THR A 315 1.76 24.25 -24.34
C THR A 315 0.57 24.42 -25.25
N VAL A 316 -0.47 25.09 -24.81
CA VAL A 316 -1.59 25.54 -25.64
C VAL A 316 -1.46 27.05 -25.86
N ASN A 317 -1.32 27.44 -27.12
CA ASN A 317 -1.26 28.84 -27.55
C ASN A 317 -2.55 29.21 -28.26
N VAL A 318 -3.14 30.31 -27.87
CA VAL A 318 -4.37 30.86 -28.49
C VAL A 318 -4.09 32.28 -28.96
N SER A 319 -4.24 32.54 -30.25
CA SER A 319 -4.00 33.85 -30.87
C SER A 319 -2.62 34.48 -30.52
N GLY A 320 -1.60 33.63 -30.46
CA GLY A 320 -0.22 34.04 -30.18
C GLY A 320 0.16 34.11 -28.69
N LYS A 321 -0.78 33.80 -27.76
CA LYS A 321 -0.54 33.84 -26.34
C LYS A 321 -0.63 32.42 -25.74
N ASP A 322 0.36 32.04 -24.92
CA ASP A 322 0.32 30.78 -24.16
C ASP A 322 -0.72 30.87 -23.04
N VAL A 323 -1.73 30.05 -23.13
CA VAL A 323 -2.84 30.00 -22.16
C VAL A 323 -2.70 28.84 -21.14
N THR A 324 -2.03 27.78 -21.54
CA THR A 324 -1.75 26.63 -20.70
C THR A 324 -0.37 26.09 -21.00
N LYS A 325 0.43 25.83 -19.96
CA LYS A 325 1.72 25.14 -20.09
C LYS A 325 1.86 24.12 -18.97
N LYS A 326 2.03 22.84 -19.32
CA LYS A 326 2.20 21.75 -18.37
C LYS A 326 3.44 20.93 -18.72
N THR A 327 4.26 20.63 -17.73
CA THR A 327 5.44 19.78 -17.88
C THR A 327 5.32 18.58 -16.98
N LYS A 328 5.59 17.39 -17.51
CA LYS A 328 5.72 16.14 -16.75
C LYS A 328 7.11 15.57 -16.98
N ILE A 329 7.73 15.07 -15.93
CA ILE A 329 9.04 14.43 -16.00
C ILE A 329 8.81 12.92 -16.07
N VAL A 330 9.30 12.30 -17.13
CA VAL A 330 9.38 10.86 -17.28
C VAL A 330 10.65 10.39 -16.58
N PRO A 331 10.55 9.53 -15.53
CA PRO A 331 11.70 9.13 -14.74
C PRO A 331 12.78 8.45 -15.58
N SER A 332 12.38 7.53 -16.46
CA SER A 332 13.26 6.85 -17.40
C SER A 332 12.48 6.22 -18.54
N ILE A 333 13.16 6.00 -19.66
CA ILE A 333 12.70 5.23 -20.82
C ILE A 333 13.83 4.34 -21.28
N LEU A 334 13.55 3.06 -21.52
CA LEU A 334 14.56 2.12 -22.05
C LEU A 334 14.86 2.43 -23.51
N SER A 335 16.10 2.13 -23.93
CA SER A 335 16.51 2.23 -25.32
C SER A 335 15.52 1.54 -26.26
N GLN A 336 15.15 2.22 -27.35
CA GLN A 336 14.22 1.72 -28.39
C GLN A 336 12.78 1.46 -27.90
N HIS A 337 12.43 1.88 -26.66
CA HIS A 337 11.06 1.76 -26.15
C HIS A 337 10.27 3.06 -26.37
N GLN A 338 8.95 2.93 -26.33
CA GLN A 338 8.03 4.06 -26.39
C GLN A 338 7.33 4.26 -25.06
N GLN A 339 7.06 5.51 -24.73
CA GLN A 339 6.30 5.88 -23.55
C GLN A 339 5.27 6.94 -23.86
N THR A 340 4.11 6.86 -23.22
CA THR A 340 3.01 7.82 -23.38
C THR A 340 2.83 8.63 -22.10
N VAL A 341 2.77 9.94 -22.25
CA VAL A 341 2.50 10.90 -21.17
C VAL A 341 1.15 11.56 -21.43
N ALA A 342 0.26 11.52 -20.44
CA ALA A 342 -1.06 12.11 -20.53
C ALA A 342 -1.12 13.48 -19.85
N PHE A 343 -1.73 14.47 -20.50
CA PHE A 343 -1.95 15.82 -20.00
C PHE A 343 -3.45 16.11 -19.95
N GLY A 344 -4.02 16.04 -18.76
CA GLY A 344 -5.41 16.39 -18.48
C GLY A 344 -5.53 17.67 -17.64
N ASN A 345 -6.77 18.01 -17.28
CA ASN A 345 -7.10 19.22 -16.51
C ASN A 345 -6.50 20.48 -17.10
N LEU A 346 -6.67 20.64 -18.42
CA LEU A 346 -6.22 21.81 -19.14
C LEU A 346 -7.18 22.95 -18.85
N ASP A 347 -6.69 23.98 -18.16
CA ASP A 347 -7.47 25.20 -17.88
C ASP A 347 -7.54 26.06 -19.14
N LEU A 348 -8.40 25.67 -20.08
CA LEU A 348 -8.61 26.41 -21.32
C LEU A 348 -9.55 27.60 -21.05
N PRO A 349 -9.12 28.85 -21.34
CA PRO A 349 -9.97 30.00 -21.18
C PRO A 349 -11.09 30.01 -22.23
N PRO A 350 -12.23 30.67 -21.96
CA PRO A 350 -13.34 30.77 -22.92
C PRO A 350 -12.92 31.27 -24.32
N ALA A 351 -11.90 32.14 -24.39
CA ALA A 351 -11.34 32.64 -25.65
C ALA A 351 -10.65 31.58 -26.51
N ALA A 352 -10.38 30.39 -25.98
CA ALA A 352 -9.81 29.28 -26.75
C ALA A 352 -10.85 28.57 -27.64
N PHE A 353 -12.14 28.73 -27.32
CA PHE A 353 -13.23 28.08 -28.05
C PHE A 353 -13.54 28.86 -29.34
N GLY A 354 -13.59 28.18 -30.45
CA GLY A 354 -13.83 28.79 -31.74
C GLY A 354 -12.66 29.63 -32.31
N ALA A 355 -11.55 29.68 -31.59
CA ALA A 355 -10.34 30.40 -32.05
C ALA A 355 -9.32 29.45 -32.66
N ASN A 356 -8.45 29.97 -33.51
CA ASN A 356 -7.27 29.24 -33.97
C ASN A 356 -6.29 29.09 -32.82
N ALA A 357 -6.10 27.86 -32.38
CA ALA A 357 -5.15 27.51 -31.34
C ALA A 357 -4.03 26.62 -31.89
N HIS A 358 -2.94 26.58 -31.19
CA HIS A 358 -1.84 25.67 -31.46
C HIS A 358 -1.51 24.87 -30.19
N VAL A 359 -1.41 23.56 -30.33
CA VAL A 359 -0.87 22.69 -29.28
C VAL A 359 0.58 22.43 -29.66
N HIS A 360 1.46 22.91 -28.82
CA HIS A 360 2.91 22.70 -28.94
C HIS A 360 3.36 21.64 -27.95
N VAL A 361 4.07 20.64 -28.47
CA VAL A 361 4.65 19.55 -27.68
C VAL A 361 6.16 19.60 -27.84
N GLU A 362 6.86 19.51 -26.72
CA GLU A 362 8.31 19.46 -26.67
C GLU A 362 8.78 18.39 -25.69
N ILE A 363 9.67 17.54 -26.17
CA ILE A 363 10.41 16.58 -25.34
C ILE A 363 11.78 17.21 -25.09
N GLY A 364 12.11 17.40 -23.80
CA GLY A 364 13.34 18.05 -23.41
C GLY A 364 14.57 17.27 -23.86
N LYS A 365 15.59 17.99 -24.24
CA LYS A 365 16.87 17.44 -24.70
C LYS A 365 17.51 16.57 -23.63
N VAL A 366 17.91 15.35 -24.02
CA VAL A 366 18.68 14.45 -23.17
C VAL A 366 20.19 14.68 -23.31
N PRO A 367 21.00 14.43 -22.26
CA PRO A 367 22.44 14.60 -22.33
C PRO A 367 23.06 13.75 -23.45
N GLY A 368 23.88 14.37 -24.33
CA GLY A 368 24.50 13.66 -25.47
C GLY A 368 23.67 13.64 -26.74
N GLU A 369 22.41 14.08 -26.70
CA GLU A 369 21.56 14.15 -27.87
C GLU A 369 22.08 15.18 -28.88
N LYS A 370 22.24 14.75 -30.12
CA LYS A 370 22.69 15.61 -31.23
C LYS A 370 21.53 16.09 -32.10
N ARG A 371 20.49 15.26 -32.21
CA ARG A 371 19.32 15.53 -33.06
C ARG A 371 18.15 15.95 -32.21
N VAL A 372 17.66 17.17 -32.38
CA VAL A 372 16.56 17.77 -31.60
C VAL A 372 15.40 18.29 -32.47
N ASP A 373 15.47 18.07 -33.79
CA ASP A 373 14.42 18.46 -34.75
C ASP A 373 13.18 17.53 -34.64
N ASN A 374 13.36 16.32 -34.20
CA ASN A 374 12.31 15.30 -34.02
C ASN A 374 11.72 15.23 -32.59
N THR A 375 12.12 16.12 -31.70
CA THR A 375 11.65 16.14 -30.29
C THR A 375 10.46 17.08 -30.05
N ARG A 376 10.03 17.82 -31.08
CA ARG A 376 8.96 18.81 -30.96
C ARG A 376 8.01 18.80 -32.14
N ALA A 377 6.76 19.18 -31.90
CA ALA A 377 5.75 19.38 -32.93
C ALA A 377 4.75 20.46 -32.51
N THR A 378 4.19 21.13 -33.50
CA THR A 378 3.10 22.09 -33.32
C THR A 378 1.90 21.64 -34.12
N TYR A 379 0.78 21.54 -33.49
CA TYR A 379 -0.47 21.09 -34.08
C TYR A 379 -1.46 22.23 -34.14
N PRO A 380 -1.94 22.64 -35.32
CA PRO A 380 -3.05 23.57 -35.43
C PRO A 380 -4.33 22.90 -34.91
N VAL A 381 -4.99 23.51 -33.94
CA VAL A 381 -6.16 22.95 -33.27
C VAL A 381 -7.29 23.96 -33.23
N PHE A 382 -8.48 23.49 -33.50
CA PHE A 382 -9.72 24.20 -33.29
C PHE A 382 -10.50 23.50 -32.17
N PHE A 383 -10.68 24.19 -31.06
CA PHE A 383 -11.44 23.69 -29.94
C PHE A 383 -12.93 23.92 -30.17
N SER A 384 -13.69 22.84 -30.31
CA SER A 384 -15.15 22.89 -30.39
C SER A 384 -15.77 22.53 -29.05
N LEU A 385 -16.86 23.20 -28.69
CA LEU A 385 -17.69 22.75 -27.59
C LEU A 385 -18.47 21.53 -28.08
N SER A 386 -18.30 20.38 -27.42
CA SER A 386 -19.18 19.25 -27.69
C SER A 386 -20.61 19.67 -27.41
N SER A 387 -21.45 19.74 -28.43
CA SER A 387 -22.90 19.77 -28.25
C SER A 387 -23.26 18.42 -27.63
N SER A 388 -23.36 18.37 -26.28
CA SER A 388 -24.00 17.27 -25.60
C SER A 388 -25.47 17.26 -26.05
N GLY A 389 -25.80 16.34 -26.97
CA GLY A 389 -27.15 15.96 -27.26
C GLY A 389 -27.73 15.07 -26.15
#